data_240afef2bc3097034bb5f3f9d443314b
#
_entry.id   240afef2bc3097034bb5f3f9d443314b
#
_cell.length_a   1.000
_cell.length_b   1.000
_cell.length_c   1.000
_cell.angle_alpha   90.00
_cell.angle_beta   90.00
_cell.angle_gamma   90.00
#
_symmetry.space_group_name_H-M   'P 1'
#
loop_
_entity.id
_entity.type
_entity.pdbx_description
1 polymer ?
#
loop_
_entity_poly.entity_id
_entity_poly.type
_entity_poly.pdbx_seq_one_letter_code
_entity_poly.pdbx_strand_id
1 'polypeptide(L)'
;MSYSVEDEQYSITEKVVTVEVATGAGSTIELSKPFYYSHHGLMLETPVENGLGWSDTQAFTIKDANEFNMDVVAQWSALNQAVSLEDMKAAFAEFDGVSFNNTMAADKEGNVFYVDDSTVLKLDDQANLAIRLQPELVALRESVGFDIVPGNMKLFESQGKVPFNEAPQLTRTDYVQNSNDSYWVTNLNEPLIGFAAQYGDVHKPLSLRTRMGLKLLQQGGGEDAKFTLDELEQALVGNHFYLESLVFEELALQCFAQGDLPIELSNGTQVDISQACDLLANADGKMNLDTQGAALFREFAHLFNAKEHLYDNFDVTNPANTPNTLRKDKVALTALAHAVYNLQANNVALDSRLDELQFVEKSLAGGSGSGEKLPWAGPMHVEGGFNVFRYDRSNLTRSTLIPYTDYAVLNDAVTGKPLASNLTPQGYPVNYGSSWMFVMNFTENGPEAKGLLTMSQSSDSHSEHFDDQSRYYSQSAKLRPLLFKDEDIELNLIDEVDLSMTKQ
;
A
#
# COMPACT_ATOMS: atom_id res chain seq x y z
N MET A 1 28.01 -6.04 -30.07
CA MET A 1 28.19 -6.61 -28.73
C MET A 1 27.50 -7.96 -28.65
N SER A 2 28.01 -8.92 -27.88
CA SER A 2 27.42 -10.27 -27.74
C SER A 2 27.58 -10.78 -26.32
N TYR A 3 26.78 -11.76 -25.95
CA TYR A 3 26.80 -12.43 -24.66
C TYR A 3 26.44 -13.92 -24.87
N SER A 4 26.68 -14.74 -23.85
CA SER A 4 26.41 -16.16 -23.89
C SER A 4 25.31 -16.55 -22.95
N VAL A 5 24.46 -17.49 -23.38
CA VAL A 5 23.52 -18.23 -22.52
C VAL A 5 23.93 -19.68 -22.62
N GLU A 6 24.49 -20.24 -21.56
CA GLU A 6 25.14 -21.55 -21.58
C GLU A 6 26.16 -21.63 -22.75
N ASP A 7 25.98 -22.56 -23.68
CA ASP A 7 26.86 -22.76 -24.84
C ASP A 7 26.43 -21.96 -26.09
N GLU A 8 25.36 -21.19 -26.04
CA GLU A 8 24.83 -20.43 -27.16
C GLU A 8 25.23 -18.97 -27.12
N GLN A 9 25.57 -18.39 -28.28
CA GLN A 9 25.95 -16.98 -28.43
C GLN A 9 24.80 -16.15 -28.97
N TYR A 10 24.54 -15.02 -28.32
CA TYR A 10 23.50 -14.07 -28.69
C TYR A 10 24.10 -12.70 -28.98
N SER A 11 23.50 -11.98 -29.92
CA SER A 11 23.89 -10.60 -30.24
C SER A 11 23.04 -9.59 -29.46
N ILE A 12 23.66 -8.50 -29.00
CA ILE A 12 22.96 -7.32 -28.50
C ILE A 12 22.52 -6.49 -29.70
N THR A 13 21.24 -6.14 -29.76
CA THR A 13 20.66 -5.31 -30.81
C THR A 13 20.61 -3.85 -30.34
N GLU A 14 20.98 -2.93 -31.21
CA GLU A 14 20.86 -1.48 -30.99
C GLU A 14 19.64 -0.95 -31.76
N LYS A 15 18.83 -0.12 -31.09
CA LYS A 15 17.72 0.62 -31.68
C LYS A 15 17.85 2.11 -31.30
N VAL A 16 18.04 2.97 -32.28
CA VAL A 16 18.05 4.42 -32.05
C VAL A 16 16.63 4.94 -32.02
N VAL A 17 16.25 5.61 -30.94
CA VAL A 17 14.97 6.31 -30.80
C VAL A 17 15.24 7.81 -30.90
N THR A 18 14.52 8.48 -31.81
CA THR A 18 14.58 9.93 -31.99
C THR A 18 13.24 10.54 -31.58
N VAL A 19 13.27 11.58 -30.76
CA VAL A 19 12.10 12.34 -30.32
C VAL A 19 12.31 13.83 -30.59
N GLU A 20 11.24 14.51 -31.01
CA GLU A 20 11.20 15.97 -31.10
C GLU A 20 10.83 16.54 -29.71
N VAL A 21 11.65 17.41 -29.19
CA VAL A 21 11.44 18.09 -27.90
C VAL A 21 11.17 19.56 -28.12
N ALA A 22 10.02 20.07 -27.66
CA ALA A 22 9.70 21.48 -27.68
C ALA A 22 10.62 22.26 -26.74
N THR A 23 11.31 23.27 -27.27
CA THR A 23 12.24 24.13 -26.51
C THR A 23 11.64 25.42 -26.01
N GLY A 24 10.30 25.64 -26.20
CA GLY A 24 9.61 26.91 -26.00
C GLY A 24 9.65 27.79 -27.28
N ALA A 25 8.91 28.89 -27.31
CA ALA A 25 8.84 29.81 -28.41
C ALA A 25 8.54 29.18 -29.81
N GLY A 26 7.92 28.00 -29.85
CA GLY A 26 7.51 27.31 -31.06
C GLY A 26 8.63 26.61 -31.85
N SER A 27 9.80 26.42 -31.25
CA SER A 27 10.90 25.63 -31.84
C SER A 27 11.00 24.24 -31.22
N THR A 28 11.48 23.27 -32.01
CA THR A 28 11.79 21.91 -31.57
C THR A 28 13.25 21.58 -31.83
N ILE A 29 13.80 20.64 -31.05
CA ILE A 29 15.09 20.00 -31.32
C ILE A 29 14.89 18.49 -31.36
N GLU A 30 15.62 17.82 -32.24
CA GLU A 30 15.67 16.36 -32.24
C GLU A 30 16.69 15.86 -31.22
N LEU A 31 16.24 14.94 -30.36
CA LEU A 31 17.11 14.19 -29.46
C LEU A 31 17.06 12.71 -29.84
N SER A 32 18.24 12.14 -30.13
CA SER A 32 18.38 10.72 -30.46
C SER A 32 19.15 10.02 -29.36
N LYS A 33 18.64 8.84 -28.93
CA LYS A 33 19.33 7.97 -27.97
C LYS A 33 19.31 6.54 -28.46
N PRO A 34 20.47 5.82 -28.46
CA PRO A 34 20.50 4.39 -28.68
C PRO A 34 19.94 3.65 -27.45
N PHE A 35 19.15 2.62 -27.68
CA PHE A 35 18.71 1.62 -26.70
C PHE A 35 19.22 0.27 -27.13
N TYR A 36 19.61 -0.55 -26.17
CA TYR A 36 20.17 -1.84 -26.41
C TYR A 36 19.24 -2.94 -25.90
N TYR A 37 19.15 -4.04 -26.64
CA TYR A 37 18.28 -5.16 -26.32
C TYR A 37 19.05 -6.47 -26.37
N SER A 38 18.89 -7.25 -25.32
CA SER A 38 19.19 -8.69 -25.34
C SER A 38 17.95 -9.47 -25.79
N HIS A 39 18.03 -10.79 -25.92
CA HIS A 39 16.85 -11.63 -26.14
C HIS A 39 15.93 -11.67 -24.89
N HIS A 40 16.42 -11.28 -23.72
CA HIS A 40 15.62 -11.13 -22.50
C HIS A 40 14.81 -9.84 -22.46
N GLY A 41 15.18 -8.80 -23.20
CA GLY A 41 14.49 -7.52 -23.23
C GLY A 41 15.44 -6.32 -23.24
N LEU A 42 14.90 -5.16 -22.82
CA LEU A 42 15.62 -3.89 -22.78
C LEU A 42 16.76 -3.92 -21.76
N MET A 43 17.96 -3.50 -22.18
CA MET A 43 19.12 -3.40 -21.31
C MET A 43 19.09 -2.10 -20.51
N LEU A 44 19.43 -2.21 -19.22
CA LEU A 44 19.45 -1.06 -18.31
C LEU A 44 20.75 -0.27 -18.45
N GLU A 45 20.64 1.04 -18.64
CA GLU A 45 21.73 2.00 -18.54
C GLU A 45 21.57 2.83 -17.28
N THR A 46 21.91 2.27 -16.13
CA THR A 46 21.93 3.00 -14.86
C THR A 46 23.36 3.36 -14.47
N PRO A 47 23.60 4.40 -13.66
CA PRO A 47 24.92 4.66 -13.10
C PRO A 47 25.45 3.44 -12.36
N VAL A 48 26.75 3.16 -12.53
CA VAL A 48 27.40 1.96 -11.93
C VAL A 48 27.30 1.94 -10.40
N GLU A 49 27.27 3.11 -9.77
CA GLU A 49 27.10 3.26 -8.33
C GLU A 49 25.76 2.73 -7.80
N ASN A 50 24.75 2.57 -8.66
CA ASN A 50 23.47 1.95 -8.30
C ASN A 50 23.49 0.41 -8.36
N GLY A 51 24.62 -0.19 -8.70
CA GLY A 51 24.80 -1.65 -8.76
C GLY A 51 24.17 -2.33 -9.97
N LEU A 52 23.40 -1.63 -10.81
CA LEU A 52 22.72 -2.15 -12.01
C LEU A 52 23.30 -1.60 -13.32
N GLY A 53 24.49 -1.00 -13.27
CA GLY A 53 25.16 -0.45 -14.44
C GLY A 53 25.88 -1.50 -15.29
N TRP A 54 26.22 -1.13 -16.54
CA TRP A 54 27.05 -1.94 -17.40
C TRP A 54 28.52 -1.88 -16.97
N SER A 55 29.15 -3.05 -17.03
CA SER A 55 30.60 -3.22 -16.89
C SER A 55 31.12 -4.13 -17.99
N ASP A 56 32.44 -4.36 -18.01
CA ASP A 56 33.05 -5.29 -18.95
C ASP A 56 32.61 -6.75 -18.75
N THR A 57 32.04 -7.07 -17.60
CA THR A 57 31.69 -8.44 -17.21
C THR A 57 30.19 -8.65 -16.91
N GLN A 58 29.39 -7.60 -16.78
CA GLN A 58 28.02 -7.68 -16.31
C GLN A 58 27.15 -6.58 -16.89
N ALA A 59 25.94 -6.95 -17.29
CA ALA A 59 24.88 -6.03 -17.67
C ALA A 59 23.54 -6.58 -17.20
N PHE A 60 22.54 -5.70 -17.07
CA PHE A 60 21.19 -6.05 -16.63
C PHE A 60 20.17 -5.76 -17.74
N THR A 61 19.16 -6.60 -17.82
CA THR A 61 18.02 -6.41 -18.73
C THR A 61 16.73 -6.49 -17.96
N ILE A 62 15.70 -5.79 -18.41
CA ILE A 62 14.33 -5.93 -17.93
C ILE A 62 13.57 -6.84 -18.90
N LYS A 63 12.94 -7.88 -18.36
CA LYS A 63 11.92 -8.66 -19.05
C LYS A 63 10.56 -8.23 -18.51
N ASP A 64 9.80 -7.52 -19.33
CA ASP A 64 8.46 -7.05 -18.98
C ASP A 64 7.41 -8.00 -19.57
N ALA A 65 6.61 -8.62 -18.71
CA ALA A 65 5.51 -9.50 -19.14
C ALA A 65 4.40 -8.73 -19.86
N ASN A 66 4.31 -7.41 -19.63
CA ASN A 66 3.32 -6.52 -20.24
C ASN A 66 3.81 -5.81 -21.51
N GLU A 67 5.02 -6.13 -21.99
CA GLU A 67 5.51 -5.54 -23.24
C GLU A 67 4.52 -5.81 -24.39
N PHE A 68 4.04 -4.72 -25.02
CA PHE A 68 2.99 -4.72 -26.08
C PHE A 68 1.60 -5.22 -25.64
N ASN A 69 1.32 -5.33 -24.35
CA ASN A 69 -0.02 -5.66 -23.86
C ASN A 69 -0.96 -4.44 -24.04
N MET A 70 -2.02 -4.62 -24.82
CA MET A 70 -3.01 -3.57 -25.14
C MET A 70 -4.42 -3.93 -24.65
N ASP A 71 -4.58 -4.95 -23.83
CA ASP A 71 -5.87 -5.53 -23.46
C ASP A 71 -6.65 -4.73 -22.41
N VAL A 72 -6.02 -3.71 -21.79
CA VAL A 72 -6.61 -2.96 -20.67
C VAL A 72 -8.03 -2.44 -20.97
N VAL A 73 -8.27 -1.86 -22.15
CA VAL A 73 -9.59 -1.31 -22.50
C VAL A 73 -10.60 -2.44 -22.77
N ALA A 74 -10.16 -3.50 -23.43
CA ALA A 74 -11.01 -4.64 -23.75
C ALA A 74 -11.44 -5.38 -22.45
N GLN A 75 -10.50 -5.67 -21.56
CA GLN A 75 -10.80 -6.35 -20.30
C GLN A 75 -11.71 -5.51 -19.39
N TRP A 76 -11.42 -4.21 -19.18
CA TRP A 76 -12.29 -3.35 -18.39
C TRP A 76 -13.70 -3.21 -19.00
N SER A 77 -13.80 -3.19 -20.34
CA SER A 77 -15.11 -3.20 -21.00
C SER A 77 -15.86 -4.52 -20.75
N ALA A 78 -15.18 -5.66 -20.81
CA ALA A 78 -15.78 -6.97 -20.52
C ALA A 78 -16.21 -7.08 -19.04
N LEU A 79 -15.36 -6.63 -18.11
CA LEU A 79 -15.69 -6.59 -16.67
C LEU A 79 -16.91 -5.70 -16.39
N ASN A 80 -17.01 -4.53 -17.01
CA ASN A 80 -18.15 -3.63 -16.86
C ASN A 80 -19.45 -4.19 -17.44
N GLN A 81 -19.39 -5.16 -18.34
CA GLN A 81 -20.56 -5.82 -18.92
C GLN A 81 -20.90 -7.15 -18.23
N ALA A 82 -20.06 -7.61 -17.30
CA ALA A 82 -20.26 -8.85 -16.56
C ALA A 82 -21.53 -8.77 -15.71
N VAL A 83 -22.42 -9.78 -15.82
CA VAL A 83 -23.65 -9.91 -15.04
C VAL A 83 -23.58 -11.07 -14.03
N SER A 84 -22.47 -11.78 -14.00
CA SER A 84 -22.20 -12.90 -13.11
C SER A 84 -20.71 -13.02 -12.79
N LEU A 85 -20.37 -13.80 -11.75
CA LEU A 85 -18.96 -14.16 -11.46
C LEU A 85 -18.33 -14.95 -12.61
N GLU A 86 -19.08 -15.77 -13.32
CA GLU A 86 -18.57 -16.55 -14.45
C GLU A 86 -18.21 -15.63 -15.63
N ASP A 87 -18.97 -14.57 -15.88
CA ASP A 87 -18.61 -13.57 -16.88
C ASP A 87 -17.33 -12.84 -16.49
N MET A 88 -17.15 -12.49 -15.21
CA MET A 88 -15.91 -11.90 -14.72
C MET A 88 -14.72 -12.84 -14.93
N LYS A 89 -14.85 -14.11 -14.54
CA LYS A 89 -13.78 -15.12 -14.75
C LYS A 89 -13.47 -15.31 -16.24
N ALA A 90 -14.49 -15.27 -17.11
CA ALA A 90 -14.30 -15.33 -18.56
C ALA A 90 -13.50 -14.12 -19.08
N ALA A 91 -13.76 -12.91 -18.56
CA ALA A 91 -13.02 -11.73 -18.94
C ALA A 91 -11.53 -11.80 -18.51
N PHE A 92 -11.24 -12.38 -17.35
CA PHE A 92 -9.85 -12.65 -16.92
C PHE A 92 -9.19 -13.76 -17.75
N ALA A 93 -9.93 -14.77 -18.14
CA ALA A 93 -9.40 -15.86 -18.96
C ALA A 93 -9.12 -15.45 -20.43
N GLU A 94 -9.81 -14.42 -20.94
CA GLU A 94 -9.68 -13.94 -22.32
C GLU A 94 -8.62 -12.83 -22.48
N PHE A 95 -8.46 -11.98 -21.47
CA PHE A 95 -7.63 -10.76 -21.54
C PHE A 95 -6.63 -10.67 -20.39
N ASP A 96 -5.49 -10.04 -20.62
CA ASP A 96 -4.43 -9.74 -19.62
C ASP A 96 -4.37 -8.25 -19.23
N GLY A 97 -5.42 -7.47 -19.43
CA GLY A 97 -5.38 -6.00 -19.30
C GLY A 97 -5.37 -5.48 -17.85
N VAL A 98 -5.76 -6.32 -16.85
CA VAL A 98 -5.62 -6.05 -15.42
C VAL A 98 -4.28 -6.60 -14.93
N SER A 99 -3.20 -5.93 -15.29
CA SER A 99 -1.85 -6.48 -15.32
C SER A 99 -1.10 -6.54 -13.98
N PHE A 100 -1.64 -5.95 -12.88
CA PHE A 100 -0.94 -5.91 -11.58
C PHE A 100 -1.87 -5.70 -10.37
N ASN A 101 -3.11 -6.14 -10.44
CA ASN A 101 -4.10 -5.91 -9.38
C ASN A 101 -4.55 -7.21 -8.71
N ASN A 102 -4.67 -7.17 -7.38
CA ASN A 102 -5.54 -8.09 -6.67
C ASN A 102 -6.99 -7.70 -6.93
N THR A 103 -7.79 -8.60 -7.48
CA THR A 103 -9.21 -8.35 -7.75
C THR A 103 -10.08 -9.18 -6.81
N MET A 104 -11.07 -8.52 -6.21
CA MET A 104 -12.07 -9.17 -5.37
C MET A 104 -13.45 -8.81 -5.90
N ALA A 105 -14.35 -9.79 -5.93
CA ALA A 105 -15.73 -9.63 -6.34
C ALA A 105 -16.68 -10.33 -5.38
N ALA A 106 -17.89 -9.82 -5.30
CA ALA A 106 -19.00 -10.48 -4.60
C ALA A 106 -20.25 -10.40 -5.46
N ASP A 107 -21.07 -11.44 -5.41
CA ASP A 107 -22.37 -11.47 -6.09
C ASP A 107 -23.54 -11.49 -5.08
N LYS A 108 -24.74 -11.25 -5.58
CA LYS A 108 -25.96 -11.26 -4.74
C LYS A 108 -26.36 -12.65 -4.26
N GLU A 109 -25.82 -13.72 -4.85
CA GLU A 109 -26.02 -15.10 -4.45
C GLU A 109 -25.16 -15.48 -3.23
N GLY A 110 -24.25 -14.59 -2.79
CA GLY A 110 -23.40 -14.76 -1.62
C GLY A 110 -22.05 -15.43 -1.94
N ASN A 111 -21.67 -15.50 -3.21
CA ASN A 111 -20.35 -15.93 -3.57
C ASN A 111 -19.37 -14.75 -3.51
N VAL A 112 -18.14 -15.03 -3.09
CA VAL A 112 -17.01 -14.11 -3.14
C VAL A 112 -15.86 -14.75 -3.91
N PHE A 113 -15.19 -13.94 -4.71
CA PHE A 113 -14.11 -14.37 -5.58
C PHE A 113 -12.88 -13.48 -5.41
N TYR A 114 -11.72 -14.10 -5.37
CA TYR A 114 -10.42 -13.44 -5.42
C TYR A 114 -9.63 -13.98 -6.60
N VAL A 115 -8.91 -13.09 -7.26
CA VAL A 115 -7.87 -13.44 -8.22
C VAL A 115 -6.73 -12.43 -8.19
N ASP A 116 -5.51 -12.92 -8.24
CA ASP A 116 -4.33 -12.17 -8.66
C ASP A 116 -3.90 -12.70 -10.04
N ASP A 117 -4.52 -12.13 -11.08
CA ASP A 117 -4.20 -12.43 -12.47
C ASP A 117 -3.21 -11.40 -13.04
N SER A 118 -2.30 -10.94 -12.18
CA SER A 118 -1.18 -10.10 -12.62
C SER A 118 -0.43 -10.79 -13.76
N THR A 119 -0.06 -10.02 -14.79
CA THR A 119 0.67 -10.55 -15.93
C THR A 119 2.07 -11.00 -15.51
N VAL A 120 2.24 -12.30 -15.31
CA VAL A 120 3.46 -12.92 -14.77
C VAL A 120 4.09 -13.80 -15.84
N LEU A 121 5.42 -13.75 -15.96
CA LEU A 121 6.16 -14.65 -16.85
C LEU A 121 6.12 -16.09 -16.32
N LYS A 122 5.73 -17.03 -17.16
CA LYS A 122 5.75 -18.46 -16.83
C LYS A 122 7.19 -18.97 -16.85
N LEU A 123 7.69 -19.34 -15.69
CA LEU A 123 9.00 -19.96 -15.50
C LEU A 123 8.85 -21.45 -15.18
N ASP A 124 9.93 -22.20 -15.40
CA ASP A 124 10.01 -23.60 -14.97
C ASP A 124 9.87 -23.73 -13.45
N ASP A 125 9.35 -24.85 -12.97
CA ASP A 125 9.17 -25.12 -11.52
C ASP A 125 10.49 -25.05 -10.74
N GLN A 126 11.60 -25.48 -11.35
CA GLN A 126 12.92 -25.40 -10.72
C GLN A 126 13.40 -23.95 -10.62
N ALA A 127 13.08 -23.09 -11.59
CA ALA A 127 13.36 -21.64 -11.52
C ALA A 127 12.53 -20.98 -10.40
N ASN A 128 11.24 -21.28 -10.31
CA ASN A 128 10.38 -20.80 -9.23
C ASN A 128 10.91 -21.23 -7.86
N LEU A 129 11.36 -22.50 -7.74
CA LEU A 129 11.94 -23.02 -6.50
C LEU A 129 13.27 -22.31 -6.18
N ALA A 130 14.12 -22.07 -7.18
CA ALA A 130 15.38 -21.33 -7.01
C ALA A 130 15.13 -19.90 -6.52
N ILE A 131 14.21 -19.16 -7.13
CA ILE A 131 13.84 -17.79 -6.72
C ILE A 131 13.38 -17.75 -5.25
N ARG A 132 12.66 -18.77 -4.80
CA ARG A 132 12.13 -18.85 -3.44
C ARG A 132 13.17 -19.25 -2.39
N LEU A 133 14.11 -20.11 -2.73
CA LEU A 133 14.93 -20.82 -1.74
C LEU A 133 16.44 -20.58 -1.85
N GLN A 134 16.97 -20.14 -3.00
CA GLN A 134 18.39 -19.85 -3.11
C GLN A 134 18.73 -18.58 -2.33
N PRO A 135 19.61 -18.65 -1.30
CA PRO A 135 19.86 -17.51 -0.41
C PRO A 135 20.32 -16.24 -1.13
N GLU A 136 21.10 -16.39 -2.19
CA GLU A 136 21.63 -15.26 -2.97
C GLU A 136 20.52 -14.55 -3.74
N LEU A 137 19.60 -15.28 -4.36
CA LEU A 137 18.44 -14.70 -5.08
C LEU A 137 17.45 -14.06 -4.12
N VAL A 138 17.19 -14.70 -2.98
CA VAL A 138 16.34 -14.17 -1.92
C VAL A 138 16.91 -12.86 -1.36
N ALA A 139 18.21 -12.86 -1.00
CA ALA A 139 18.87 -11.66 -0.47
C ALA A 139 18.89 -10.52 -1.49
N LEU A 140 19.09 -10.84 -2.77
CA LEU A 140 19.06 -9.84 -3.84
C LEU A 140 17.66 -9.23 -3.98
N ARG A 141 16.62 -10.06 -4.05
CA ARG A 141 15.22 -9.60 -4.07
C ARG A 141 14.87 -8.72 -2.86
N GLU A 142 15.25 -9.13 -1.66
CA GLU A 142 15.01 -8.36 -0.43
C GLU A 142 15.74 -6.99 -0.45
N SER A 143 16.87 -6.89 -1.13
CA SER A 143 17.63 -5.64 -1.21
C SER A 143 17.09 -4.64 -2.22
N VAL A 144 16.49 -5.10 -3.33
CA VAL A 144 16.05 -4.24 -4.44
C VAL A 144 14.53 -4.22 -4.66
N GLY A 145 13.78 -5.16 -4.06
CA GLY A 145 12.32 -5.23 -4.13
C GLY A 145 11.76 -5.92 -5.39
N PHE A 146 12.60 -6.57 -6.21
CA PHE A 146 12.20 -7.36 -7.38
C PHE A 146 13.17 -8.52 -7.64
N ASP A 147 12.74 -9.51 -8.43
CA ASP A 147 13.58 -10.67 -8.74
C ASP A 147 14.67 -10.30 -9.76
N ILE A 148 15.92 -10.59 -9.42
CA ILE A 148 17.08 -10.56 -10.32
C ILE A 148 17.60 -11.98 -10.46
N VAL A 149 17.57 -12.50 -11.69
CA VAL A 149 17.97 -13.88 -11.98
C VAL A 149 19.12 -13.94 -13.00
N PRO A 150 19.94 -15.00 -12.99
CA PRO A 150 21.03 -15.17 -13.97
C PRO A 150 20.50 -15.29 -15.39
N GLY A 151 20.76 -14.27 -16.23
CA GLY A 151 20.34 -14.28 -17.66
C GLY A 151 21.19 -15.18 -18.55
N ASN A 152 22.28 -15.78 -18.05
CA ASN A 152 23.12 -16.74 -18.78
C ASN A 152 22.70 -18.20 -18.56
N MET A 153 21.59 -18.45 -17.87
CA MET A 153 21.05 -19.79 -17.60
C MET A 153 19.67 -19.96 -18.24
N LYS A 154 19.50 -20.97 -19.09
CA LYS A 154 18.21 -21.30 -19.72
C LYS A 154 17.12 -21.64 -18.72
N LEU A 155 17.49 -22.06 -17.50
CA LEU A 155 16.56 -22.29 -16.40
C LEU A 155 15.58 -21.14 -16.17
N PHE A 156 16.06 -19.90 -16.31
CA PHE A 156 15.27 -18.69 -16.05
C PHE A 156 14.63 -18.09 -17.31
N GLU A 157 14.68 -18.77 -18.45
CA GLU A 157 13.97 -18.35 -19.65
C GLU A 157 12.45 -18.56 -19.50
N SER A 158 11.67 -17.53 -19.87
CA SER A 158 10.21 -17.62 -19.78
C SER A 158 9.62 -18.46 -20.90
N GLN A 159 8.59 -19.23 -20.55
CA GLN A 159 7.79 -20.06 -21.47
C GLN A 159 6.48 -19.39 -21.88
N GLY A 160 6.45 -18.06 -21.92
CA GLY A 160 5.26 -17.26 -22.13
C GLY A 160 4.76 -16.63 -20.84
N LYS A 161 3.45 -16.44 -20.71
CA LYS A 161 2.78 -15.91 -19.52
C LYS A 161 2.10 -17.03 -18.74
N VAL A 162 1.91 -16.82 -17.42
CA VAL A 162 1.07 -17.69 -16.60
C VAL A 162 -0.38 -17.51 -17.03
N PRO A 163 -1.10 -18.56 -17.42
CA PRO A 163 -2.50 -18.43 -17.83
C PRO A 163 -3.42 -18.30 -16.61
N PHE A 164 -4.60 -17.70 -16.79
CA PHE A 164 -5.60 -17.45 -15.74
C PHE A 164 -5.87 -18.65 -14.82
N ASN A 165 -5.97 -19.86 -15.38
CA ASN A 165 -6.25 -21.06 -14.59
C ASN A 165 -5.07 -21.55 -13.73
N GLU A 166 -3.88 -20.97 -13.91
CA GLU A 166 -2.68 -21.20 -13.08
C GLU A 166 -2.37 -20.00 -12.17
N ALA A 167 -3.15 -18.90 -12.24
CA ALA A 167 -3.04 -17.73 -11.38
C ALA A 167 -3.66 -17.98 -9.99
N PRO A 168 -3.18 -17.33 -8.93
CA PRO A 168 -3.79 -17.43 -7.61
C PRO A 168 -5.24 -16.96 -7.62
N GLN A 169 -6.18 -17.87 -7.35
CA GLN A 169 -7.60 -17.56 -7.32
C GLN A 169 -8.36 -18.40 -6.29
N LEU A 170 -9.47 -17.88 -5.78
CA LEU A 170 -10.28 -18.54 -4.77
C LEU A 170 -11.73 -18.08 -4.85
N THR A 171 -12.67 -19.04 -4.85
CA THR A 171 -14.11 -18.75 -4.73
C THR A 171 -14.63 -19.29 -3.41
N ARG A 172 -15.31 -18.46 -2.62
CA ARG A 172 -15.82 -18.78 -1.28
C ARG A 172 -17.26 -18.28 -1.11
N THR A 173 -17.83 -18.57 0.05
CA THR A 173 -19.15 -18.05 0.50
C THR A 173 -19.04 -17.36 1.87
N ASP A 174 -17.85 -17.30 2.46
CA ASP A 174 -17.58 -16.60 3.72
C ASP A 174 -16.92 -15.24 3.46
N TYR A 175 -15.64 -15.22 3.09
CA TYR A 175 -14.92 -14.00 2.72
C TYR A 175 -13.72 -14.28 1.83
N VAL A 176 -13.26 -13.26 1.12
CA VAL A 176 -11.93 -13.12 0.56
C VAL A 176 -11.38 -11.74 0.94
N GLN A 177 -10.06 -11.65 1.13
CA GLN A 177 -9.42 -10.39 1.47
C GLN A 177 -8.03 -10.26 0.84
N ASN A 178 -7.59 -9.03 0.63
CA ASN A 178 -6.21 -8.68 0.41
C ASN A 178 -5.93 -7.29 0.98
N SER A 179 -4.88 -7.16 1.77
CA SER A 179 -4.39 -5.89 2.32
C SER A 179 -2.94 -5.61 1.88
N ASN A 180 -2.61 -6.00 0.64
CA ASN A 180 -1.32 -5.87 -0.03
C ASN A 180 -0.19 -6.79 0.47
N ASP A 181 -0.47 -7.77 1.33
CA ASP A 181 0.39 -8.96 1.42
C ASP A 181 0.13 -9.85 0.19
N SER A 182 0.91 -10.90 -0.01
CA SER A 182 0.70 -11.80 -1.14
C SER A 182 -0.68 -12.50 -1.08
N TYR A 183 -1.03 -13.18 -2.13
CA TYR A 183 -2.23 -14.01 -2.25
C TYR A 183 -2.40 -15.06 -1.13
N TRP A 184 -1.34 -15.40 -0.39
CA TRP A 184 -1.28 -16.54 0.53
C TRP A 184 -2.45 -16.61 1.50
N VAL A 185 -2.76 -15.52 2.22
CA VAL A 185 -3.80 -15.47 3.25
C VAL A 185 -5.02 -14.67 2.77
N THR A 186 -5.48 -14.96 1.55
CA THR A 186 -6.74 -14.44 1.03
C THR A 186 -7.93 -14.93 1.86
N ASN A 187 -7.83 -16.14 2.40
CA ASN A 187 -8.74 -16.70 3.39
C ASN A 187 -7.94 -17.56 4.38
N LEU A 188 -8.16 -17.36 5.68
CA LEU A 188 -7.45 -18.12 6.73
C LEU A 188 -7.82 -19.60 6.75
N ASN A 189 -9.04 -19.95 6.32
CA ASN A 189 -9.50 -21.34 6.30
C ASN A 189 -9.01 -22.12 5.07
N GLU A 190 -8.55 -21.40 4.04
CA GLU A 190 -8.07 -21.96 2.78
C GLU A 190 -6.91 -21.13 2.22
N PRO A 191 -5.72 -21.19 2.87
CA PRO A 191 -4.55 -20.48 2.39
C PRO A 191 -4.10 -20.97 1.01
N LEU A 192 -3.82 -20.05 0.10
CA LEU A 192 -3.37 -20.32 -1.25
C LEU A 192 -1.86 -20.58 -1.30
N ILE A 193 -1.42 -21.68 -1.92
CA ILE A 193 -0.01 -22.04 -2.08
C ILE A 193 0.22 -22.70 -3.43
N GLY A 194 1.48 -22.77 -3.89
CA GLY A 194 1.85 -23.54 -5.07
C GLY A 194 1.85 -22.76 -6.40
N PHE A 195 1.72 -21.45 -6.36
CA PHE A 195 1.75 -20.57 -7.53
C PHE A 195 3.17 -20.07 -7.85
N ALA A 196 3.36 -19.42 -9.00
CA ALA A 196 4.64 -18.87 -9.41
C ALA A 196 5.23 -17.91 -8.36
N ALA A 197 6.56 -17.86 -8.27
CA ALA A 197 7.25 -17.10 -7.25
C ALA A 197 6.98 -15.58 -7.35
N GLN A 198 6.77 -15.08 -8.55
CA GLN A 198 6.54 -13.68 -8.86
C GLN A 198 5.21 -13.14 -8.30
N TYR A 199 4.23 -13.99 -7.99
CA TYR A 199 3.00 -13.57 -7.30
C TYR A 199 3.23 -13.21 -5.82
N GLY A 200 4.39 -13.52 -5.26
CA GLY A 200 4.79 -13.14 -3.91
C GLY A 200 5.07 -14.32 -2.98
N ASP A 201 5.46 -13.94 -1.76
CA ASP A 201 5.89 -14.89 -0.74
C ASP A 201 4.72 -15.54 -0.01
N VAL A 202 4.94 -16.78 0.43
CA VAL A 202 4.05 -17.53 1.32
C VAL A 202 4.81 -17.91 2.60
N HIS A 203 4.08 -18.24 3.66
CA HIS A 203 4.65 -18.71 4.94
C HIS A 203 5.56 -17.67 5.60
N LYS A 204 5.27 -16.38 5.43
CA LYS A 204 5.96 -15.27 6.10
C LYS A 204 5.00 -14.54 7.06
N PRO A 205 5.52 -13.84 8.09
CA PRO A 205 4.71 -13.00 8.97
C PRO A 205 3.90 -12.00 8.14
N LEU A 206 2.61 -11.89 8.47
CA LEU A 206 1.72 -10.92 7.83
C LEU A 206 2.02 -9.50 8.31
N SER A 207 1.80 -8.52 7.45
CA SER A 207 1.84 -7.11 7.84
C SER A 207 0.78 -6.82 8.91
N LEU A 208 1.02 -5.82 9.75
CA LEU A 208 0.04 -5.40 10.76
C LEU A 208 -1.27 -4.95 10.11
N ARG A 209 -1.21 -4.41 8.89
CA ARG A 209 -2.37 -4.00 8.11
C ARG A 209 -3.24 -5.20 7.70
N THR A 210 -2.64 -6.28 7.22
CA THR A 210 -3.36 -7.53 6.90
C THR A 210 -3.97 -8.16 8.14
N ARG A 211 -3.22 -8.17 9.26
CA ARG A 211 -3.75 -8.65 10.54
C ARG A 211 -4.94 -7.80 11.02
N MET A 212 -4.92 -6.48 10.80
CA MET A 212 -6.08 -5.62 11.08
C MET A 212 -7.26 -5.96 10.16
N GLY A 213 -7.05 -6.12 8.86
CA GLY A 213 -8.12 -6.52 7.92
C GLY A 213 -8.79 -7.83 8.33
N LEU A 214 -7.99 -8.84 8.67
CA LEU A 214 -8.51 -10.12 9.18
C LEU A 214 -9.27 -9.96 10.51
N LYS A 215 -8.77 -9.15 11.44
CA LYS A 215 -9.46 -8.84 12.70
C LYS A 215 -10.81 -8.15 12.46
N LEU A 216 -10.87 -7.18 11.55
CA LEU A 216 -12.12 -6.49 11.19
C LEU A 216 -13.14 -7.46 10.59
N LEU A 217 -12.72 -8.37 9.71
CA LEU A 217 -13.59 -9.40 9.15
C LEU A 217 -14.12 -10.38 10.19
N GLN A 218 -13.31 -10.75 11.18
CA GLN A 218 -13.70 -11.69 12.22
C GLN A 218 -14.61 -11.07 13.30
N GLN A 219 -14.52 -9.77 13.53
CA GLN A 219 -15.16 -9.09 14.67
C GLN A 219 -16.16 -8.01 14.26
N GLY A 220 -16.16 -7.56 13.00
CA GLY A 220 -16.93 -6.41 12.56
C GLY A 220 -18.41 -6.69 12.21
N GLY A 221 -18.78 -7.94 12.01
CA GLY A 221 -20.12 -8.34 11.57
C GLY A 221 -21.13 -8.57 12.70
N GLY A 222 -20.98 -7.93 13.85
CA GLY A 222 -21.93 -8.05 14.96
C GLY A 222 -22.12 -9.48 15.50
N GLU A 223 -23.28 -9.75 16.15
CA GLU A 223 -23.58 -11.06 16.75
C GLU A 223 -23.89 -12.16 15.71
N ASP A 224 -24.37 -11.79 14.54
CA ASP A 224 -24.74 -12.72 13.46
C ASP A 224 -23.61 -13.02 12.49
N ALA A 225 -22.41 -12.42 12.71
CA ALA A 225 -21.23 -12.52 11.86
C ALA A 225 -21.48 -12.08 10.39
N LYS A 226 -22.43 -11.18 10.18
CA LYS A 226 -22.76 -10.56 8.89
C LYS A 226 -22.59 -9.06 8.96
N PHE A 227 -22.28 -8.45 7.85
CA PHE A 227 -22.09 -7.01 7.77
C PHE A 227 -23.30 -6.33 7.17
N THR A 228 -23.88 -5.39 7.90
CA THR A 228 -24.72 -4.34 7.33
C THR A 228 -23.85 -3.30 6.62
N LEU A 229 -24.44 -2.46 5.78
CA LEU A 229 -23.72 -1.39 5.09
C LEU A 229 -23.05 -0.41 6.09
N ASP A 230 -23.71 -0.12 7.21
CA ASP A 230 -23.17 0.76 8.24
C ASP A 230 -22.00 0.12 9.01
N GLU A 231 -22.05 -1.18 9.28
CA GLU A 231 -20.92 -1.91 9.89
C GLU A 231 -19.71 -2.00 8.94
N LEU A 232 -19.93 -2.19 7.63
CA LEU A 232 -18.87 -2.10 6.63
C LEU A 232 -18.25 -0.69 6.59
N GLU A 233 -19.10 0.36 6.63
CA GLU A 233 -18.61 1.73 6.70
C GLU A 233 -17.77 1.95 7.97
N GLN A 234 -18.25 1.50 9.14
CA GLN A 234 -17.51 1.62 10.40
C GLN A 234 -16.19 0.82 10.39
N ALA A 235 -16.19 -0.38 9.82
CA ALA A 235 -14.95 -1.16 9.66
C ALA A 235 -13.93 -0.42 8.79
N LEU A 236 -14.39 0.28 7.74
CA LEU A 236 -13.53 1.01 6.81
C LEU A 236 -13.04 2.34 7.39
N VAL A 237 -13.94 3.18 7.96
CA VAL A 237 -13.59 4.55 8.41
C VAL A 237 -13.34 4.66 9.92
N GLY A 238 -13.44 3.56 10.66
CA GLY A 238 -13.22 3.53 12.12
C GLY A 238 -11.76 3.76 12.53
N ASN A 239 -10.85 3.82 11.56
CA ASN A 239 -9.42 4.17 11.73
C ASN A 239 -8.68 3.35 12.79
N HIS A 240 -9.07 2.07 12.96
CA HIS A 240 -8.40 1.16 13.87
C HIS A 240 -6.97 0.87 13.43
N PHE A 241 -6.06 0.68 14.41
CA PHE A 241 -4.68 0.29 14.14
C PHE A 241 -4.27 -0.92 14.99
N TYR A 242 -3.58 -1.87 14.36
CA TYR A 242 -3.33 -3.19 14.93
C TYR A 242 -2.28 -3.19 16.04
N LEU A 243 -1.34 -2.26 16.03
CA LEU A 243 -0.25 -2.21 17.02
C LEU A 243 -0.78 -2.05 18.45
N GLU A 244 -1.89 -1.32 18.64
CA GLU A 244 -2.56 -1.23 19.94
C GLU A 244 -2.92 -2.63 20.45
N SER A 245 -3.68 -3.39 19.67
CA SER A 245 -4.12 -4.74 20.04
C SER A 245 -2.95 -5.74 20.19
N LEU A 246 -1.82 -5.45 19.53
CA LEU A 246 -0.66 -6.32 19.56
C LEU A 246 0.15 -6.16 20.83
N VAL A 247 0.36 -4.91 21.31
CA VAL A 247 1.38 -4.68 22.34
C VAL A 247 0.99 -3.68 23.44
N PHE A 248 -0.07 -2.86 23.31
CA PHE A 248 -0.29 -1.77 24.27
C PHE A 248 -0.67 -2.29 25.65
N GLU A 249 -1.48 -3.34 25.76
CA GLU A 249 -1.83 -3.93 27.06
C GLU A 249 -0.58 -4.45 27.78
N GLU A 250 0.25 -5.26 27.11
CA GLU A 250 1.48 -5.78 27.70
C GLU A 250 2.49 -4.68 28.02
N LEU A 251 2.60 -3.67 27.15
CA LEU A 251 3.49 -2.52 27.35
C LEU A 251 3.04 -1.69 28.55
N ALA A 252 1.74 -1.47 28.73
CA ALA A 252 1.19 -0.80 29.90
C ALA A 252 1.46 -1.57 31.19
N LEU A 253 1.40 -2.91 31.18
CA LEU A 253 1.79 -3.75 32.30
C LEU A 253 3.29 -3.61 32.64
N GLN A 254 4.16 -3.53 31.63
CA GLN A 254 5.59 -3.28 31.83
C GLN A 254 5.84 -1.88 32.38
N CYS A 255 5.10 -0.88 31.92
CA CYS A 255 5.09 0.47 32.48
C CYS A 255 4.75 0.46 33.97
N PHE A 256 3.67 -0.21 34.35
CA PHE A 256 3.26 -0.33 35.76
C PHE A 256 4.36 -0.99 36.61
N ALA A 257 5.02 -2.01 36.09
CA ALA A 257 6.12 -2.69 36.79
C ALA A 257 7.40 -1.80 36.86
N GLN A 258 7.61 -0.88 35.90
CA GLN A 258 8.72 0.10 35.91
C GLN A 258 8.53 1.16 37.00
N GLY A 259 7.28 1.55 37.31
CA GLY A 259 6.95 2.64 38.23
C GLY A 259 7.50 3.98 37.75
N ASP A 260 7.84 4.85 38.69
CA ASP A 260 8.35 6.21 38.41
C ASP A 260 9.86 6.26 38.05
N LEU A 261 10.48 5.10 37.81
CA LEU A 261 11.89 5.06 37.46
C LEU A 261 12.09 5.41 35.99
N PRO A 262 12.94 6.42 35.68
CA PRO A 262 13.18 6.81 34.30
C PRO A 262 13.88 5.69 33.51
N ILE A 263 13.72 5.72 32.20
CA ILE A 263 14.41 4.84 31.26
C ILE A 263 15.64 5.56 30.70
N GLU A 264 16.79 4.89 30.72
CA GLU A 264 18.02 5.41 30.14
C GLU A 264 18.10 5.04 28.65
N LEU A 265 18.28 6.07 27.81
CA LEU A 265 18.51 5.92 26.39
C LEU A 265 20.01 5.67 26.06
N SER A 266 20.31 5.24 24.85
CA SER A 266 21.69 4.92 24.40
C SER A 266 22.67 6.12 24.47
N ASN A 267 22.17 7.33 24.46
CA ASN A 267 22.94 8.57 24.62
C ASN A 267 23.09 9.01 26.10
N GLY A 268 22.63 8.20 27.07
CA GLY A 268 22.69 8.48 28.52
C GLY A 268 21.55 9.37 29.04
N THR A 269 20.60 9.78 28.21
CA THR A 269 19.46 10.58 28.63
C THR A 269 18.51 9.74 29.48
N GLN A 270 18.08 10.27 30.62
CA GLN A 270 17.06 9.68 31.47
C GLN A 270 15.69 10.25 31.10
N VAL A 271 14.73 9.39 30.77
CA VAL A 271 13.41 9.79 30.28
C VAL A 271 12.32 9.28 31.22
N ASP A 272 11.48 10.19 31.72
CA ASP A 272 10.25 9.84 32.42
C ASP A 272 9.18 9.46 31.39
N ILE A 273 8.63 8.25 31.53
CA ILE A 273 7.60 7.69 30.63
C ILE A 273 6.22 7.62 31.27
N SER A 274 6.01 8.17 32.47
CA SER A 274 4.77 8.01 33.26
C SER A 274 3.54 8.47 32.46
N GLN A 275 3.57 9.67 31.88
CA GLN A 275 2.48 10.17 31.03
C GLN A 275 2.25 9.29 29.79
N ALA A 276 3.31 8.77 29.18
CA ALA A 276 3.20 7.88 28.02
C ALA A 276 2.52 6.57 28.40
N CYS A 277 2.81 6.02 29.56
CA CYS A 277 2.17 4.82 30.07
C CYS A 277 0.67 5.01 30.34
N ASP A 278 0.27 6.16 30.87
CA ASP A 278 -1.13 6.52 31.06
C ASP A 278 -1.87 6.64 29.71
N LEU A 279 -1.26 7.24 28.71
CA LEU A 279 -1.83 7.36 27.36
C LEU A 279 -2.00 5.99 26.71
N LEU A 280 -1.02 5.09 26.82
CA LEU A 280 -1.12 3.73 26.30
C LEU A 280 -2.25 2.93 26.97
N ALA A 281 -2.37 3.03 28.29
CA ALA A 281 -3.39 2.32 29.07
C ALA A 281 -4.83 2.78 28.75
N ASN A 282 -4.99 3.98 28.24
CA ASN A 282 -6.29 4.56 27.86
C ASN A 282 -6.52 4.64 26.34
N ALA A 283 -5.62 4.08 25.53
CA ALA A 283 -5.77 4.06 24.07
C ALA A 283 -6.98 3.19 23.65
N ASP A 284 -7.79 3.69 22.72
CA ASP A 284 -8.96 2.98 22.18
C ASP A 284 -8.67 2.22 20.88
N GLY A 285 -7.40 2.18 20.46
CA GLY A 285 -6.97 1.52 19.24
C GLY A 285 -7.39 2.22 17.94
N LYS A 286 -7.69 3.51 18.00
CA LYS A 286 -8.13 4.31 16.84
C LYS A 286 -7.23 5.52 16.62
N MET A 287 -7.19 5.97 15.37
CA MET A 287 -6.54 7.21 14.93
C MET A 287 -7.60 8.18 14.36
N ASN A 288 -8.57 8.53 15.20
CA ASN A 288 -9.59 9.54 14.90
C ASN A 288 -9.08 10.94 15.22
N LEU A 289 -9.80 11.97 14.77
CA LEU A 289 -9.39 13.37 14.96
C LEU A 289 -9.20 13.75 16.44
N ASP A 290 -10.01 13.19 17.32
CA ASP A 290 -10.01 13.43 18.76
C ASP A 290 -9.08 12.51 19.56
N THR A 291 -8.36 11.60 18.90
CA THR A 291 -7.42 10.68 19.57
C THR A 291 -6.29 11.44 20.26
N GLN A 292 -6.23 11.35 21.58
CA GLN A 292 -5.12 11.85 22.39
C GLN A 292 -3.94 10.89 22.38
N GLY A 293 -2.72 11.43 22.33
CA GLY A 293 -1.51 10.61 22.28
C GLY A 293 -1.17 10.10 20.88
N ALA A 294 -1.85 10.55 19.84
CA ALA A 294 -1.65 10.08 18.47
C ALA A 294 -0.19 10.20 18.00
N ALA A 295 0.50 11.30 18.35
CA ALA A 295 1.92 11.46 18.05
C ALA A 295 2.78 10.43 18.77
N LEU A 296 2.52 10.18 20.04
CA LEU A 296 3.24 9.18 20.84
C LEU A 296 3.09 7.78 20.22
N PHE A 297 1.88 7.39 19.88
CA PHE A 297 1.60 6.07 19.30
C PHE A 297 2.32 5.90 17.95
N ARG A 298 2.35 6.95 17.13
CA ARG A 298 3.03 6.99 15.84
C ARG A 298 4.54 6.92 15.95
N GLU A 299 5.15 7.75 16.79
CA GLU A 299 6.60 7.71 16.99
C GLU A 299 7.05 6.39 17.59
N PHE A 300 6.29 5.82 18.52
CA PHE A 300 6.53 4.47 19.03
C PHE A 300 6.41 3.42 17.92
N ALA A 301 5.40 3.49 17.06
CA ALA A 301 5.21 2.55 15.94
C ALA A 301 6.41 2.56 14.97
N HIS A 302 7.00 3.72 14.71
CA HIS A 302 8.21 3.83 13.87
C HIS A 302 9.47 3.27 14.53
N LEU A 303 9.50 3.16 15.85
CA LEU A 303 10.60 2.56 16.61
C LEU A 303 10.34 1.08 16.94
N PHE A 304 9.09 0.62 16.77
CA PHE A 304 8.73 -0.77 17.01
C PHE A 304 9.20 -1.67 15.87
N ASN A 305 9.88 -2.76 16.24
CA ASN A 305 10.33 -3.78 15.31
C ASN A 305 9.97 -5.17 15.88
N ALA A 306 9.14 -5.93 15.19
CA ALA A 306 8.67 -7.21 15.66
C ALA A 306 9.82 -8.23 15.95
N LYS A 307 10.90 -8.19 15.17
CA LYS A 307 12.07 -9.09 15.40
C LYS A 307 12.83 -8.78 16.69
N GLU A 308 12.80 -7.52 17.13
CA GLU A 308 13.52 -7.05 18.30
C GLU A 308 12.64 -7.02 19.56
N HIS A 309 11.35 -6.70 19.40
CA HIS A 309 10.44 -6.43 20.50
C HIS A 309 9.53 -7.61 20.86
N LEU A 310 9.33 -8.55 19.93
CA LEU A 310 8.59 -9.79 20.19
C LEU A 310 9.57 -10.97 20.33
N TYR A 311 9.28 -11.93 21.19
CA TYR A 311 10.19 -13.05 21.41
C TYR A 311 9.66 -14.39 20.89
N ASP A 312 8.37 -14.52 20.63
CA ASP A 312 7.79 -15.70 20.02
C ASP A 312 8.11 -15.77 18.52
N ASN A 313 8.21 -16.99 18.03
CA ASN A 313 8.43 -17.22 16.61
C ASN A 313 7.12 -17.08 15.82
N PHE A 314 7.25 -16.76 14.55
CA PHE A 314 6.15 -16.86 13.62
C PHE A 314 5.69 -18.32 13.50
N ASP A 315 4.38 -18.55 13.65
CA ASP A 315 3.72 -19.85 13.44
C ASP A 315 2.91 -19.79 12.15
N VAL A 316 3.33 -20.56 11.16
CA VAL A 316 2.69 -20.63 9.84
C VAL A 316 1.24 -21.14 9.91
N THR A 317 0.89 -21.88 10.97
CA THR A 317 -0.47 -22.40 11.19
C THR A 317 -1.38 -21.39 11.92
N ASN A 318 -0.81 -20.29 12.43
CA ASN A 318 -1.53 -19.19 13.05
C ASN A 318 -1.00 -17.83 12.62
N PRO A 319 -1.00 -17.54 11.31
CA PRO A 319 -0.34 -16.36 10.77
C PRO A 319 -1.00 -15.03 11.17
N ALA A 320 -2.30 -15.04 11.43
CA ALA A 320 -3.04 -13.85 11.83
C ALA A 320 -2.65 -13.34 13.23
N ASN A 321 -2.17 -14.23 14.10
CA ASN A 321 -1.92 -13.90 15.50
C ASN A 321 -0.45 -14.00 15.93
N THR A 322 0.47 -14.48 15.07
CA THR A 322 1.88 -14.65 15.45
C THR A 322 2.83 -13.86 14.53
N PRO A 323 3.95 -13.35 15.09
CA PRO A 323 4.30 -13.30 16.51
C PRO A 323 3.44 -12.29 17.27
N ASN A 324 3.24 -12.46 18.59
CA ASN A 324 2.36 -11.58 19.37
C ASN A 324 2.81 -11.32 20.83
N THR A 325 3.88 -11.93 21.30
CA THR A 325 4.28 -11.80 22.71
C THR A 325 5.40 -10.78 22.88
N LEU A 326 5.13 -9.72 23.65
CA LEU A 326 6.10 -8.65 23.90
C LEU A 326 7.25 -9.14 24.78
N ARG A 327 8.48 -8.77 24.45
CA ARG A 327 9.66 -9.10 25.26
C ARG A 327 9.62 -8.38 26.61
N LYS A 328 10.10 -9.09 27.66
CA LYS A 328 10.10 -8.59 29.03
C LYS A 328 11.41 -7.92 29.46
N ASP A 329 12.35 -7.74 28.55
CA ASP A 329 13.70 -7.22 28.78
C ASP A 329 13.82 -5.68 28.63
N LYS A 330 12.72 -4.96 28.73
CA LYS A 330 12.61 -3.51 28.63
C LYS A 330 12.95 -2.91 27.25
N VAL A 331 13.16 -3.69 26.21
CA VAL A 331 13.46 -3.17 24.87
C VAL A 331 12.32 -2.29 24.36
N ALA A 332 11.07 -2.73 24.55
CA ALA A 332 9.89 -1.97 24.17
C ALA A 332 9.71 -0.69 25.01
N LEU A 333 10.02 -0.73 26.31
CA LEU A 333 10.02 0.48 27.14
C LEU A 333 11.10 1.48 26.70
N THR A 334 12.24 1.00 26.22
CA THR A 334 13.29 1.86 25.67
C THR A 334 12.83 2.52 24.36
N ALA A 335 12.12 1.78 23.50
CA ALA A 335 11.52 2.37 22.30
C ALA A 335 10.45 3.41 22.65
N LEU A 336 9.61 3.15 23.67
CA LEU A 336 8.64 4.11 24.17
C LEU A 336 9.32 5.38 24.71
N ALA A 337 10.37 5.23 25.54
CA ALA A 337 11.14 6.34 26.06
C ALA A 337 11.82 7.16 24.94
N HIS A 338 12.29 6.50 23.89
CA HIS A 338 12.86 7.18 22.73
C HIS A 338 11.79 8.00 21.99
N ALA A 339 10.58 7.46 21.79
CA ALA A 339 9.45 8.21 21.22
C ALA A 339 9.09 9.45 22.08
N VAL A 340 8.99 9.28 23.40
CA VAL A 340 8.77 10.37 24.35
C VAL A 340 9.84 11.47 24.22
N TYR A 341 11.12 11.06 24.20
CA TYR A 341 12.23 12.00 24.10
C TYR A 341 12.22 12.75 22.75
N ASN A 342 11.93 12.07 21.65
CA ASN A 342 11.80 12.70 20.33
C ASN A 342 10.70 13.78 20.33
N LEU A 343 9.53 13.50 20.88
CA LEU A 343 8.44 14.47 20.95
C LEU A 343 8.78 15.67 21.85
N GLN A 344 9.33 15.41 23.05
CA GLN A 344 9.73 16.47 23.98
C GLN A 344 10.83 17.38 23.39
N ALA A 345 11.85 16.80 22.76
CA ALA A 345 12.95 17.55 22.15
C ALA A 345 12.49 18.40 20.96
N ASN A 346 11.42 18.00 20.30
CA ASN A 346 10.80 18.72 19.19
C ASN A 346 9.59 19.59 19.61
N ASN A 347 9.34 19.76 20.91
CA ASN A 347 8.26 20.55 21.49
C ASN A 347 6.85 20.12 21.07
N VAL A 348 6.64 18.81 20.90
CA VAL A 348 5.32 18.21 20.65
C VAL A 348 4.79 17.61 21.95
N ALA A 349 3.60 18.02 22.38
CA ALA A 349 2.98 17.49 23.59
C ALA A 349 2.57 16.02 23.39
N LEU A 350 2.81 15.17 24.41
CA LEU A 350 2.54 13.74 24.32
C LEU A 350 1.05 13.44 24.13
N ASP A 351 0.18 14.26 24.70
CA ASP A 351 -1.28 14.15 24.68
C ASP A 351 -1.94 14.97 23.56
N SER A 352 -1.15 15.53 22.63
CA SER A 352 -1.72 16.22 21.46
C SER A 352 -2.72 15.34 20.72
N ARG A 353 -3.83 15.95 20.29
CA ARG A 353 -4.85 15.28 19.51
C ARG A 353 -4.42 15.16 18.05
N LEU A 354 -4.97 14.17 17.34
CA LEU A 354 -4.63 13.97 15.93
C LEU A 354 -5.04 15.16 15.05
N ASP A 355 -6.18 15.81 15.32
CA ASP A 355 -6.65 16.98 14.55
C ASP A 355 -5.74 18.21 14.69
N GLU A 356 -4.93 18.28 15.73
CA GLU A 356 -3.92 19.33 15.92
C GLU A 356 -2.65 19.08 15.11
N LEU A 357 -2.43 17.83 14.68
CA LEU A 357 -1.16 17.38 14.12
C LEU A 357 -1.26 16.89 12.68
N GLN A 358 -2.25 16.08 12.33
CA GLN A 358 -2.32 15.46 11.00
C GLN A 358 -3.27 16.25 10.09
N PHE A 359 -2.77 16.57 8.89
CA PHE A 359 -3.54 17.38 7.94
C PHE A 359 -3.24 17.04 6.48
N VAL A 360 -4.24 17.27 5.64
CA VAL A 360 -4.08 17.41 4.18
C VAL A 360 -4.04 18.91 3.86
N GLU A 361 -3.05 19.33 3.09
CA GLU A 361 -2.99 20.67 2.52
C GLU A 361 -3.41 20.63 1.06
N LYS A 362 -4.43 21.41 0.71
CA LYS A 362 -4.82 21.61 -0.68
C LYS A 362 -4.08 22.82 -1.23
N SER A 363 -3.10 22.58 -2.12
CA SER A 363 -2.33 23.64 -2.75
C SER A 363 -3.18 24.45 -3.70
N LEU A 364 -3.02 25.78 -3.67
CA LEU A 364 -3.67 26.68 -4.64
C LEU A 364 -2.93 26.66 -5.98
N ALA A 365 -3.64 26.99 -7.06
CA ALA A 365 -3.04 27.11 -8.38
C ALA A 365 -1.89 28.14 -8.37
N GLY A 366 -0.74 27.74 -8.91
CA GLY A 366 0.44 28.59 -8.98
C GLY A 366 1.58 28.20 -8.04
N GLY A 367 1.44 27.14 -7.26
CA GLY A 367 2.55 26.47 -6.56
C GLY A 367 3.18 27.22 -5.37
N SER A 368 2.67 28.38 -5.00
CA SER A 368 3.11 29.13 -3.82
C SER A 368 1.99 29.10 -2.80
N GLY A 369 1.72 27.95 -2.20
CA GLY A 369 0.56 28.04 -1.47
C GLY A 369 0.61 27.53 -0.06
N SER A 370 0.17 28.33 0.79
CA SER A 370 -0.56 27.94 1.96
C SER A 370 -2.00 27.66 1.53
N GLY A 371 -2.28 26.45 1.03
CA GLY A 371 -3.63 25.94 1.00
C GLY A 371 -4.17 25.80 2.42
N GLU A 372 -5.48 25.74 2.57
CA GLU A 372 -6.08 25.44 3.86
C GLU A 372 -5.66 24.04 4.32
N LYS A 373 -5.27 23.93 5.59
CA LYS A 373 -4.98 22.64 6.22
C LYS A 373 -6.27 22.04 6.74
N LEU A 374 -6.65 20.90 6.20
CA LEU A 374 -7.80 20.14 6.64
C LEU A 374 -7.33 19.07 7.63
N PRO A 375 -7.82 19.03 8.87
CA PRO A 375 -7.51 17.96 9.81
C PRO A 375 -7.83 16.59 9.20
N TRP A 376 -6.97 15.60 9.46
CA TRP A 376 -7.09 14.33 8.75
C TRP A 376 -7.03 13.14 9.69
N ALA A 377 -8.10 12.34 9.72
CA ALA A 377 -8.16 11.10 10.49
C ALA A 377 -7.46 9.95 9.74
N GLY A 378 -6.94 9.00 10.47
CA GLY A 378 -6.42 7.75 9.96
C GLY A 378 -4.97 7.45 10.33
N PRO A 379 -4.65 6.16 10.50
CA PRO A 379 -3.33 5.66 10.87
C PRO A 379 -2.37 5.60 9.67
N MET A 380 -1.12 5.20 9.94
CA MET A 380 -0.09 4.82 8.97
C MET A 380 0.06 3.30 8.85
N HIS A 381 0.85 2.83 7.88
CA HIS A 381 1.18 1.40 7.71
C HIS A 381 1.87 0.80 8.94
N VAL A 382 2.82 1.54 9.54
CA VAL A 382 3.61 1.06 10.69
C VAL A 382 2.76 0.85 11.94
N GLU A 383 1.67 1.59 12.06
CA GLU A 383 0.67 1.42 13.13
C GLU A 383 -0.24 0.21 12.85
N GLY A 384 -0.28 -0.25 11.62
CA GLY A 384 -1.12 -1.36 11.20
C GLY A 384 -2.56 -0.95 10.93
N GLY A 385 -2.78 0.25 10.39
CA GLY A 385 -4.10 0.71 9.97
C GLY A 385 -4.59 0.02 8.70
N PHE A 386 -5.90 -0.24 8.60
CA PHE A 386 -6.49 -0.73 7.35
C PHE A 386 -6.52 0.39 6.30
N ASN A 387 -7.08 1.54 6.62
CA ASN A 387 -6.83 2.79 5.89
C ASN A 387 -5.50 3.37 6.33
N VAL A 388 -4.76 3.94 5.38
CA VAL A 388 -3.42 4.46 5.65
C VAL A 388 -3.21 5.80 4.98
N PHE A 389 -2.60 6.71 5.73
CA PHE A 389 -2.26 8.05 5.26
C PHE A 389 -0.86 8.42 5.71
N ARG A 390 -0.08 9.06 4.84
CA ARG A 390 1.28 9.47 5.17
C ARG A 390 1.77 10.64 4.35
N TYR A 391 2.86 11.24 4.78
CA TYR A 391 3.66 12.14 3.97
C TYR A 391 4.67 11.35 3.17
N ASP A 392 4.47 11.29 1.85
CA ASP A 392 5.41 10.65 0.93
C ASP A 392 6.21 11.72 0.18
N ARG A 393 7.47 11.91 0.58
CA ARG A 393 8.34 12.90 -0.03
C ARG A 393 8.71 12.59 -1.48
N SER A 394 8.60 11.35 -1.91
CA SER A 394 8.80 11.00 -3.32
C SER A 394 7.73 11.62 -4.24
N ASN A 395 6.55 11.92 -3.72
CA ASN A 395 5.49 12.60 -4.48
C ASN A 395 5.80 14.07 -4.76
N LEU A 396 6.69 14.72 -4.01
CA LEU A 396 7.08 16.12 -4.22
C LEU A 396 7.68 16.35 -5.62
N THR A 397 8.37 15.36 -6.15
CA THR A 397 9.02 15.43 -7.47
C THR A 397 8.19 14.83 -8.60
N ARG A 398 7.14 14.08 -8.29
CA ARG A 398 6.33 13.36 -9.28
C ARG A 398 5.15 14.15 -9.82
N SER A 399 4.57 15.03 -9.00
CA SER A 399 3.39 15.79 -9.38
C SER A 399 3.77 17.18 -9.92
N THR A 400 3.42 17.43 -11.19
CA THR A 400 3.52 18.76 -11.80
C THR A 400 2.18 19.48 -11.85
N LEU A 401 1.07 18.75 -11.66
CA LEU A 401 -0.29 19.29 -11.75
C LEU A 401 -0.76 19.87 -10.41
N ILE A 402 -0.47 19.18 -9.30
CA ILE A 402 -0.78 19.66 -7.96
C ILE A 402 0.55 19.68 -7.19
N PRO A 403 1.14 20.87 -7.00
CA PRO A 403 2.36 20.98 -6.24
C PRO A 403 2.07 20.72 -4.75
N TYR A 404 2.89 19.88 -4.12
CA TYR A 404 2.87 19.68 -2.68
C TYR A 404 3.92 20.56 -2.00
N THR A 405 3.60 21.05 -0.81
CA THR A 405 4.56 21.77 0.01
C THR A 405 5.64 20.83 0.53
N ASP A 406 6.92 21.16 0.32
CA ASP A 406 8.05 20.42 0.91
C ASP A 406 8.28 20.92 2.35
N TYR A 407 7.78 20.15 3.30
CA TYR A 407 7.96 20.40 4.71
C TYR A 407 9.28 19.80 5.21
N ALA A 408 10.07 20.59 5.92
CA ALA A 408 11.28 20.09 6.57
C ALA A 408 10.94 19.08 7.67
N VAL A 409 11.49 17.89 7.60
CA VAL A 409 11.29 16.84 8.60
C VAL A 409 12.14 17.13 9.83
N LEU A 410 11.58 16.95 11.03
CA LEU A 410 12.27 17.06 12.31
C LEU A 410 13.27 15.91 12.49
N ASN A 411 14.25 16.11 13.35
CA ASN A 411 15.28 15.11 13.59
C ASN A 411 14.99 14.30 14.86
N ASP A 412 15.34 13.05 14.81
CA ASP A 412 15.45 12.15 15.94
C ASP A 412 16.51 12.67 16.92
N ALA A 413 16.09 12.88 18.16
CA ALA A 413 16.90 13.55 19.18
C ALA A 413 18.07 12.68 19.70
N VAL A 414 18.03 11.37 19.47
CA VAL A 414 19.08 10.44 19.86
C VAL A 414 20.09 10.26 18.72
N THR A 415 19.62 10.12 17.50
CA THR A 415 20.45 9.75 16.34
C THR A 415 20.85 10.94 15.46
N GLY A 416 20.13 12.07 15.57
CA GLY A 416 20.29 13.27 14.72
C GLY A 416 19.83 13.09 13.28
N LYS A 417 19.26 11.94 12.92
CA LYS A 417 18.72 11.66 11.57
C LYS A 417 17.28 12.18 11.45
N PRO A 418 16.78 12.44 10.25
CA PRO A 418 15.36 12.75 10.06
C PRO A 418 14.47 11.67 10.67
N LEU A 419 13.37 12.06 11.32
CA LEU A 419 12.38 11.15 11.89
C LEU A 419 11.73 10.31 10.77
N ALA A 420 11.67 9.00 10.97
CA ALA A 420 11.07 8.07 10.01
C ALA A 420 9.56 8.29 9.84
N SER A 421 8.91 8.90 10.82
CA SER A 421 7.50 9.32 10.78
C SER A 421 7.22 10.47 9.81
N ASN A 422 8.27 11.16 9.34
CA ASN A 422 8.18 12.43 8.63
C ASN A 422 7.44 13.54 9.42
N LEU A 423 7.51 13.50 10.74
CA LEU A 423 7.01 14.61 11.59
C LEU A 423 7.74 15.91 11.23
N THR A 424 6.98 16.97 11.06
CA THR A 424 7.47 18.31 10.72
C THR A 424 7.13 19.31 11.84
N PRO A 425 7.69 20.53 11.87
CA PRO A 425 7.26 21.56 12.80
C PRO A 425 5.77 21.94 12.71
N GLN A 426 5.11 21.55 11.61
CA GLN A 426 3.68 21.79 11.40
C GLN A 426 2.80 20.58 11.73
N GLY A 427 3.40 19.46 12.12
CA GLY A 427 2.74 18.18 12.34
C GLY A 427 3.01 17.16 11.23
N TYR A 428 2.05 16.28 10.94
CA TYR A 428 2.13 15.22 9.94
C TYR A 428 1.36 15.60 8.68
N PRO A 429 2.02 16.11 7.62
CA PRO A 429 1.36 16.33 6.34
C PRO A 429 0.92 15.01 5.73
N VAL A 430 -0.16 15.02 4.97
CA VAL A 430 -0.65 13.86 4.22
C VAL A 430 -0.74 14.23 2.73
N ASN A 431 -0.03 13.49 1.89
CA ASN A 431 -0.09 13.60 0.43
C ASN A 431 -0.16 12.23 -0.26
N TYR A 432 -0.32 11.16 0.52
CA TYR A 432 -0.45 9.78 0.06
C TYR A 432 -1.37 9.01 1.00
N GLY A 433 -2.21 8.14 0.45
CA GLY A 433 -3.03 7.25 1.28
C GLY A 433 -4.21 6.65 0.53
N SER A 434 -5.18 6.15 1.29
CA SER A 434 -6.42 5.58 0.78
C SER A 434 -7.20 6.63 -0.01
N SER A 435 -7.11 6.59 -1.34
CA SER A 435 -7.69 7.61 -2.23
C SER A 435 -9.13 7.33 -2.61
N TRP A 436 -9.52 6.06 -2.68
CA TRP A 436 -10.89 5.62 -2.88
C TRP A 436 -11.33 4.73 -1.72
N MET A 437 -12.41 5.11 -1.05
CA MET A 437 -13.08 4.34 -0.02
C MET A 437 -14.45 3.93 -0.52
N PHE A 438 -14.81 2.66 -0.38
CA PHE A 438 -16.03 2.11 -0.94
C PHE A 438 -16.56 0.97 -0.07
N VAL A 439 -17.86 0.95 0.15
CA VAL A 439 -18.60 -0.15 0.76
C VAL A 439 -19.90 -0.39 -0.01
N MET A 440 -20.30 -1.64 -0.12
CA MET A 440 -21.52 -2.02 -0.82
C MET A 440 -22.10 -3.29 -0.21
N ASN A 441 -23.41 -3.41 -0.23
CA ASN A 441 -24.13 -4.65 -0.01
C ASN A 441 -25.26 -4.84 -1.05
N PHE A 442 -25.75 -6.06 -1.16
CA PHE A 442 -26.93 -6.39 -1.96
C PHE A 442 -28.15 -6.48 -1.07
N THR A 443 -29.20 -5.75 -1.44
CA THR A 443 -30.51 -5.78 -0.77
C THR A 443 -31.57 -6.36 -1.70
N GLU A 444 -32.77 -6.61 -1.18
CA GLU A 444 -33.92 -7.02 -2.00
C GLU A 444 -34.28 -5.99 -3.09
N ASN A 445 -33.93 -4.72 -2.88
CA ASN A 445 -34.17 -3.60 -3.79
C ASN A 445 -32.98 -3.25 -4.70
N GLY A 446 -31.99 -4.13 -4.80
CA GLY A 446 -30.76 -3.92 -5.54
C GLY A 446 -29.55 -3.53 -4.65
N PRO A 447 -28.40 -3.20 -5.25
CA PRO A 447 -27.22 -2.81 -4.50
C PRO A 447 -27.40 -1.46 -3.81
N GLU A 448 -26.87 -1.35 -2.60
CA GLU A 448 -26.71 -0.11 -1.87
C GLU A 448 -25.22 0.10 -1.60
N ALA A 449 -24.72 1.28 -1.92
CA ALA A 449 -23.30 1.57 -1.85
C ALA A 449 -23.02 2.97 -1.32
N LYS A 450 -21.85 3.11 -0.67
CA LYS A 450 -21.29 4.40 -0.27
C LYS A 450 -19.84 4.48 -0.71
N GLY A 451 -19.39 5.66 -1.10
CA GLY A 451 -18.01 5.86 -1.53
C GLY A 451 -17.55 7.29 -1.41
N LEU A 452 -16.22 7.46 -1.43
CA LEU A 452 -15.60 8.78 -1.32
C LEU A 452 -14.22 8.77 -1.99
N LEU A 453 -13.95 9.80 -2.78
CA LEU A 453 -12.61 10.14 -3.22
C LEU A 453 -11.98 11.09 -2.19
N THR A 454 -11.13 10.57 -1.32
CA THR A 454 -10.58 11.33 -0.19
C THR A 454 -9.81 12.59 -0.62
N MET A 455 -9.18 12.55 -1.79
CA MET A 455 -8.43 13.69 -2.36
C MET A 455 -9.26 14.53 -3.33
N SER A 456 -10.59 14.33 -3.40
CA SER A 456 -11.52 14.95 -4.35
C SER A 456 -11.24 14.60 -5.82
N GLN A 457 -12.00 15.15 -6.76
CA GLN A 457 -11.98 14.72 -8.16
C GLN A 457 -11.16 15.63 -9.09
N SER A 458 -11.06 16.92 -8.78
CA SER A 458 -10.45 17.90 -9.68
C SER A 458 -9.04 18.30 -9.24
N SER A 459 -8.14 18.43 -10.20
CA SER A 459 -6.84 19.10 -10.04
C SER A 459 -6.90 20.61 -10.31
N ASP A 460 -8.02 21.12 -10.83
CA ASP A 460 -8.23 22.56 -11.03
C ASP A 460 -8.72 23.20 -9.72
N SER A 461 -7.92 24.07 -9.15
CA SER A 461 -8.23 24.78 -7.89
C SER A 461 -9.44 25.75 -8.01
N HIS A 462 -9.94 26.04 -9.21
CA HIS A 462 -11.15 26.83 -9.43
C HIS A 462 -12.41 25.96 -9.52
N SER A 463 -12.26 24.64 -9.59
CA SER A 463 -13.39 23.72 -9.58
C SER A 463 -13.96 23.58 -8.17
N GLU A 464 -15.28 23.52 -8.05
CA GLU A 464 -15.98 23.18 -6.81
C GLU A 464 -15.64 21.77 -6.31
N HIS A 465 -15.13 20.91 -7.22
CA HIS A 465 -14.72 19.54 -6.92
C HIS A 465 -13.24 19.40 -6.61
N PHE A 466 -12.53 20.50 -6.32
CA PHE A 466 -11.12 20.49 -5.98
C PHE A 466 -10.88 19.92 -4.55
N ASP A 467 -11.75 20.27 -3.61
CA ASP A 467 -11.61 19.86 -2.21
C ASP A 467 -12.92 19.47 -1.49
N ASP A 468 -14.04 19.40 -2.20
CA ASP A 468 -15.37 19.12 -1.65
C ASP A 468 -15.42 17.80 -0.87
N GLN A 469 -14.92 16.71 -1.43
CA GLN A 469 -14.89 15.41 -0.77
C GLN A 469 -13.81 15.32 0.30
N SER A 470 -12.68 16.01 0.12
CA SER A 470 -11.65 16.13 1.16
C SER A 470 -12.19 16.82 2.41
N ARG A 471 -12.96 17.92 2.25
CA ARG A 471 -13.64 18.60 3.34
C ARG A 471 -14.70 17.72 4.00
N TYR A 472 -15.47 16.98 3.19
CA TYR A 472 -16.46 16.06 3.71
C TYR A 472 -15.85 14.98 4.59
N TYR A 473 -14.74 14.35 4.14
CA TYR A 473 -14.01 13.38 4.95
C TYR A 473 -13.44 13.98 6.24
N SER A 474 -12.77 15.13 6.12
CA SER A 474 -12.18 15.84 7.25
C SER A 474 -13.22 16.18 8.34
N GLN A 475 -14.44 16.53 7.96
CA GLN A 475 -15.48 16.95 8.88
C GLN A 475 -16.30 15.81 9.48
N SER A 476 -16.49 14.73 8.73
CA SER A 476 -17.47 13.69 9.08
C SER A 476 -16.87 12.31 9.29
N ALA A 477 -15.70 12.01 8.68
CA ALA A 477 -15.15 10.66 8.55
C ALA A 477 -16.21 9.65 8.07
N LYS A 478 -17.05 10.03 7.08
CA LYS A 478 -18.14 9.22 6.51
C LYS A 478 -18.00 9.13 5.01
N LEU A 479 -18.68 8.14 4.44
CA LEU A 479 -18.81 7.96 3.01
C LEU A 479 -20.12 8.61 2.50
N ARG A 480 -20.15 8.94 1.20
CA ARG A 480 -21.32 9.50 0.53
C ARG A 480 -22.11 8.36 -0.12
N PRO A 481 -23.45 8.41 -0.15
CA PRO A 481 -24.24 7.48 -0.95
C PRO A 481 -23.84 7.52 -2.44
N LEU A 482 -23.75 6.35 -3.06
CA LEU A 482 -23.59 6.20 -4.50
C LEU A 482 -24.96 5.85 -5.10
N LEU A 483 -25.35 6.59 -6.13
CA LEU A 483 -26.65 6.42 -6.76
C LEU A 483 -26.62 5.22 -7.71
N PHE A 484 -27.61 4.34 -7.61
CA PHE A 484 -27.73 3.18 -8.47
C PHE A 484 -29.12 3.09 -9.14
N LYS A 485 -30.18 3.47 -8.42
CA LYS A 485 -31.55 3.39 -8.93
C LYS A 485 -31.81 4.53 -9.93
N ASP A 486 -32.49 4.20 -11.04
CA ASP A 486 -32.82 5.18 -12.09
C ASP A 486 -33.51 6.43 -11.53
N GLU A 487 -34.45 6.23 -10.58
CA GLU A 487 -35.15 7.34 -9.93
C GLU A 487 -34.21 8.29 -9.17
N ASP A 488 -33.21 7.75 -8.48
CA ASP A 488 -32.22 8.56 -7.74
C ASP A 488 -31.26 9.26 -8.69
N ILE A 489 -30.91 8.59 -9.81
CA ILE A 489 -30.05 9.14 -10.85
C ILE A 489 -30.78 10.29 -11.57
N GLU A 490 -32.03 10.10 -11.98
CA GLU A 490 -32.85 11.12 -12.63
C GLU A 490 -33.02 12.38 -11.78
N LEU A 491 -33.22 12.23 -10.45
CA LEU A 491 -33.36 13.34 -9.51
C LEU A 491 -32.06 14.17 -9.37
N ASN A 492 -30.91 13.60 -9.69
CA ASN A 492 -29.59 14.21 -9.55
C ASN A 492 -28.88 14.43 -10.89
N LEU A 493 -29.55 14.19 -12.01
CA LEU A 493 -29.00 14.33 -13.35
C LEU A 493 -28.70 15.80 -13.64
N ILE A 494 -27.44 16.08 -14.03
CA ILE A 494 -26.99 17.41 -14.45
C ILE A 494 -26.85 17.48 -15.97
N ASP A 495 -26.32 16.39 -16.57
CA ASP A 495 -26.08 16.31 -18.01
C ASP A 495 -26.09 14.85 -18.47
N GLU A 496 -26.40 14.61 -19.74
CA GLU A 496 -26.40 13.31 -20.37
C GLU A 496 -25.57 13.34 -21.65
N VAL A 497 -24.63 12.39 -21.78
CA VAL A 497 -23.76 12.30 -22.95
C VAL A 497 -23.92 10.94 -23.61
N ASP A 498 -24.37 10.96 -24.87
CA ASP A 498 -24.41 9.77 -25.72
C ASP A 498 -23.01 9.44 -26.29
N LEU A 499 -22.47 8.28 -25.93
CA LEU A 499 -21.22 7.77 -26.49
C LEU A 499 -21.52 6.73 -27.58
N SER A 500 -21.31 7.08 -28.84
CA SER A 500 -21.39 6.11 -29.95
C SER A 500 -20.00 5.75 -30.48
N MET A 501 -19.68 4.46 -30.53
CA MET A 501 -18.49 3.97 -31.23
C MET A 501 -18.83 3.73 -32.69
N THR A 502 -18.27 4.51 -33.60
CA THR A 502 -18.22 4.16 -35.02
C THR A 502 -17.11 3.13 -35.24
N LYS A 503 -17.48 1.93 -35.66
CA LYS A 503 -16.49 0.96 -36.19
C LYS A 503 -15.83 1.62 -37.41
N GLN A 504 -14.52 1.85 -37.32
CA GLN A 504 -13.70 2.23 -38.46
C GLN A 504 -13.39 0.99 -39.30
#